data_4dd48a8d27b936b7d4245bfe5842da71
#
_entry.id   4dd48a8d27b936b7d4245bfe5842da71
#
_cell.length_a   1.000
_cell.length_b   1.000
_cell.length_c   1.000
_cell.angle_alpha   90.00
_cell.angle_beta   90.00
_cell.angle_gamma   90.00
#
_symmetry.space_group_name_H-M   'P 1'
#
loop_
_entity.id
_entity.type
_entity.pdbx_description
1 polymer ?
#
loop_
_entity_poly.entity_id
_entity_poly.type
_entity_poly.pdbx_seq_one_letter_code
_entity_poly.pdbx_strand_id
1 'polypeptide(L)'
;MGAGVAGLQAIATAKRLGAIVSATDVRPAAKEQVQSLGANFVAVEDDEFKEAETAGGYAKQMSAAYMKKQQALIEETITKQDIVITTALIPGRPAPGLITEKMVKSMKEGAVIVDLAVEQGGNCALSEAGKIVKKHGVTIVGNLNIPSRIAASAATLYAKNLQNLLGLLIDSESGTLAIDRDDEIVKGITLTRDGKVVHEQFAKADEKTATKTTTKTAAKSAPKKKAAATKTTPKKSTTTKSATKKSTTKKSATTKKKSTTKKTAAKKTTTAKKK
;
A
#
# COMPACT_ATOMS: atom_id res chain seq x y z
N MET A 1 -9.17 4.77 9.87
CA MET A 1 -8.75 3.56 10.60
C MET A 1 -7.28 3.31 10.26
N GLY A 2 -6.42 3.34 11.28
CA GLY A 2 -4.96 3.47 11.16
C GLY A 2 -4.52 4.95 11.22
N ALA A 3 -3.72 5.30 12.23
CA ALA A 3 -3.21 6.66 12.47
C ALA A 3 -1.67 6.74 12.27
N GLY A 4 -1.16 6.03 11.26
CA GLY A 4 0.19 6.22 10.75
C GLY A 4 0.29 7.49 9.90
N VAL A 5 1.41 7.67 9.17
CA VAL A 5 1.66 8.87 8.35
C VAL A 5 0.49 9.20 7.42
N ALA A 6 -0.03 8.21 6.68
CA ALA A 6 -1.16 8.41 5.77
C ALA A 6 -2.46 8.75 6.52
N GLY A 7 -2.73 8.06 7.64
CA GLY A 7 -3.91 8.31 8.46
C GLY A 7 -3.90 9.69 9.10
N LEU A 8 -2.78 10.13 9.68
CA LEU A 8 -2.64 11.47 10.25
C LEU A 8 -2.80 12.56 9.19
N GLN A 9 -2.26 12.35 7.99
CA GLN A 9 -2.45 13.27 6.88
C GLN A 9 -3.92 13.35 6.43
N ALA A 10 -4.62 12.20 6.39
CA ALA A 10 -6.05 12.16 6.08
C ALA A 10 -6.87 12.91 7.14
N ILE A 11 -6.57 12.72 8.43
CA ILE A 11 -7.19 13.45 9.55
C ILE A 11 -6.99 14.96 9.38
N ALA A 12 -5.75 15.42 9.21
CA ALA A 12 -5.42 16.83 9.05
C ALA A 12 -6.14 17.46 7.85
N THR A 13 -6.21 16.73 6.73
CA THR A 13 -6.88 17.19 5.52
C THR A 13 -8.39 17.29 5.72
N ALA A 14 -9.02 16.25 6.28
CA ALA A 14 -10.46 16.21 6.53
C ALA A 14 -10.89 17.32 7.53
N LYS A 15 -10.11 17.51 8.61
CA LYS A 15 -10.35 18.61 9.56
C LYS A 15 -10.28 19.97 8.90
N ARG A 16 -9.32 20.20 8.03
CA ARG A 16 -9.15 21.46 7.28
C ARG A 16 -10.33 21.73 6.34
N LEU A 17 -10.98 20.67 5.85
CA LEU A 17 -12.20 20.74 5.04
C LEU A 17 -13.48 20.87 5.89
N GLY A 18 -13.37 20.96 7.21
CA GLY A 18 -14.50 21.15 8.12
C GLY A 18 -15.18 19.86 8.58
N ALA A 19 -14.60 18.68 8.31
CA ALA A 19 -15.18 17.41 8.74
C ALA A 19 -15.07 17.21 10.26
N ILE A 20 -16.05 16.50 10.83
CA ILE A 20 -15.95 15.91 12.17
C ILE A 20 -15.24 14.58 12.01
N VAL A 21 -14.01 14.49 12.54
CA VAL A 21 -13.14 13.33 12.33
C VAL A 21 -13.03 12.51 13.60
N SER A 22 -13.20 11.19 13.45
CA SER A 22 -12.86 10.18 14.46
C SER A 22 -11.81 9.24 13.89
N ALA A 23 -10.85 8.82 14.70
CA ALA A 23 -9.79 7.92 14.27
C ALA A 23 -9.56 6.81 15.29
N THR A 24 -9.13 5.65 14.82
CA THR A 24 -8.75 4.52 15.64
C THR A 24 -7.38 3.98 15.23
N ASP A 25 -6.58 3.61 16.21
CA ASP A 25 -5.31 2.90 16.04
C ASP A 25 -5.12 1.96 17.24
N VAL A 26 -4.31 0.94 17.07
CA VAL A 26 -4.01 -0.02 18.13
C VAL A 26 -2.87 0.44 19.04
N ARG A 27 -2.15 1.50 18.68
CA ARG A 27 -1.02 2.05 19.43
C ARG A 27 -1.46 3.19 20.35
N PRO A 28 -1.14 3.15 21.64
CA PRO A 28 -1.46 4.24 22.58
C PRO A 28 -0.89 5.60 22.17
N ALA A 29 0.35 5.65 21.65
CA ALA A 29 0.99 6.88 21.22
C ALA A 29 0.22 7.58 20.05
N ALA A 30 -0.54 6.85 19.25
CA ALA A 30 -1.37 7.42 18.21
C ALA A 30 -2.51 8.30 18.76
N LYS A 31 -2.96 8.07 20.00
CA LYS A 31 -4.03 8.84 20.65
C LYS A 31 -3.70 10.32 20.71
N GLU A 32 -2.53 10.66 21.25
CA GLU A 32 -2.11 12.05 21.38
C GLU A 32 -1.94 12.72 20.00
N GLN A 33 -1.37 12.01 19.04
CA GLN A 33 -1.20 12.49 17.67
C GLN A 33 -2.55 12.79 17.00
N VAL A 34 -3.55 11.94 17.16
CA VAL A 34 -4.91 12.12 16.64
C VAL A 34 -5.59 13.32 17.30
N GLN A 35 -5.50 13.41 18.62
CA GLN A 35 -6.11 14.50 19.39
C GLN A 35 -5.46 15.86 19.10
N SER A 36 -4.15 15.93 18.89
CA SER A 36 -3.43 17.13 18.52
C SER A 36 -3.87 17.69 17.16
N LEU A 37 -4.37 16.85 16.27
CA LEU A 37 -4.98 17.26 15.00
C LEU A 37 -6.47 17.64 15.14
N GLY A 38 -7.03 17.62 16.36
CA GLY A 38 -8.41 17.97 16.64
C GLY A 38 -9.43 16.89 16.26
N ALA A 39 -9.01 15.64 16.17
CA ALA A 39 -9.90 14.50 15.92
C ALA A 39 -10.20 13.72 17.21
N ASN A 40 -11.35 13.02 17.25
CA ASN A 40 -11.71 12.15 18.34
C ASN A 40 -10.98 10.80 18.19
N PHE A 41 -10.38 10.32 19.27
CA PHE A 41 -9.79 8.99 19.28
C PHE A 41 -10.81 7.95 19.73
N VAL A 42 -10.94 6.85 19.01
CA VAL A 42 -11.91 5.76 19.25
C VAL A 42 -11.14 4.48 19.56
N ALA A 43 -11.05 4.14 20.83
CA ALA A 43 -10.45 2.90 21.31
C ALA A 43 -11.07 2.48 22.64
N VAL A 44 -11.00 1.19 22.96
CA VAL A 44 -11.22 0.68 24.31
C VAL A 44 -9.95 0.98 25.10
N GLU A 45 -10.04 1.90 26.06
CA GLU A 45 -8.90 2.38 26.84
C GLU A 45 -8.83 1.62 28.18
N ASP A 46 -8.54 0.33 28.11
CA ASP A 46 -8.25 -0.46 29.31
C ASP A 46 -6.73 -0.58 29.54
N ASP A 47 -6.34 -1.32 30.58
CA ASP A 47 -4.92 -1.44 30.94
C ASP A 47 -4.12 -2.19 29.85
N GLU A 48 -4.76 -3.14 29.15
CA GLU A 48 -4.13 -3.83 28.01
C GLU A 48 -3.80 -2.86 26.88
N PHE A 49 -4.66 -1.87 26.61
CA PHE A 49 -4.38 -0.82 25.62
C PHE A 49 -3.19 0.05 26.02
N LYS A 50 -3.09 0.45 27.30
CA LYS A 50 -1.98 1.28 27.77
C LYS A 50 -0.62 0.62 27.60
N GLU A 51 -0.58 -0.71 27.69
CA GLU A 51 0.63 -1.53 27.53
C GLU A 51 0.85 -2.03 26.09
N ALA A 52 0.03 -1.61 25.14
CA ALA A 52 0.01 -2.17 23.77
C ALA A 52 1.17 -1.74 22.89
N GLU A 53 2.07 -0.88 23.35
CA GLU A 53 3.19 -0.40 22.55
C GLU A 53 4.47 -1.21 22.82
N THR A 54 5.16 -1.55 21.74
CA THR A 54 6.50 -2.15 21.79
C THR A 54 7.58 -1.08 21.76
N ALA A 55 8.78 -1.37 22.23
CA ALA A 55 9.93 -0.46 22.16
C ALA A 55 10.26 0.03 20.74
N GLY A 56 9.82 -0.70 19.70
CA GLY A 56 9.98 -0.32 18.29
C GLY A 56 8.80 0.50 17.72
N GLY A 57 7.86 0.98 18.54
CA GLY A 57 6.71 1.79 18.09
C GLY A 57 5.63 1.01 17.33
N TYR A 58 5.67 -0.33 17.36
CA TYR A 58 4.66 -1.20 16.77
C TYR A 58 3.68 -1.69 17.85
N ALA A 59 2.45 -1.99 17.41
CA ALA A 59 1.45 -2.54 18.31
C ALA A 59 1.82 -3.96 18.76
N LYS A 60 1.65 -4.22 20.06
CA LYS A 60 1.64 -5.56 20.64
C LYS A 60 0.44 -6.35 20.10
N GLN A 61 0.55 -7.65 20.08
CA GLN A 61 -0.62 -8.49 19.79
C GLN A 61 -1.59 -8.45 20.97
N MET A 62 -2.79 -7.92 20.73
CA MET A 62 -3.83 -7.77 21.74
C MET A 62 -4.56 -9.10 22.00
N SER A 63 -5.12 -9.23 23.19
CA SER A 63 -5.93 -10.40 23.54
C SER A 63 -7.20 -10.51 22.69
N ALA A 64 -7.72 -11.71 22.54
CA ALA A 64 -9.00 -11.94 21.85
C ALA A 64 -10.17 -11.21 22.54
N ALA A 65 -10.12 -11.05 23.87
CA ALA A 65 -11.12 -10.32 24.62
C ALA A 65 -11.10 -8.82 24.30
N TYR A 66 -9.92 -8.22 24.27
CA TYR A 66 -9.74 -6.82 23.85
C TYR A 66 -10.21 -6.61 22.41
N MET A 67 -9.76 -7.45 21.49
CA MET A 67 -10.13 -7.36 20.06
C MET A 67 -11.65 -7.40 19.87
N LYS A 68 -12.36 -8.22 20.64
CA LYS A 68 -13.82 -8.30 20.57
C LYS A 68 -14.50 -7.02 21.08
N LYS A 69 -14.01 -6.41 22.17
CA LYS A 69 -14.52 -5.13 22.68
C LYS A 69 -14.28 -4.01 21.68
N GLN A 70 -13.06 -3.93 21.15
CA GLN A 70 -12.66 -2.93 20.16
C GLN A 70 -13.50 -3.06 18.88
N GLN A 71 -13.73 -4.27 18.40
CA GLN A 71 -14.58 -4.53 17.25
C GLN A 71 -16.02 -4.06 17.48
N ALA A 72 -16.60 -4.32 18.67
CA ALA A 72 -17.94 -3.87 19.00
C ALA A 72 -18.05 -2.33 19.01
N LEU A 73 -17.06 -1.65 19.58
CA LEU A 73 -16.98 -0.18 19.58
C LEU A 73 -16.89 0.38 18.14
N ILE A 74 -16.11 -0.26 17.28
CA ILE A 74 -16.00 0.13 15.89
C ILE A 74 -17.29 -0.16 15.13
N GLU A 75 -17.94 -1.30 15.36
CA GLU A 75 -19.25 -1.64 14.78
C GLU A 75 -20.30 -0.57 15.08
N GLU A 76 -20.35 -0.05 16.31
CA GLU A 76 -21.25 1.06 16.66
C GLU A 76 -20.83 2.36 15.99
N THR A 77 -19.54 2.68 16.01
CA THR A 77 -19.04 3.95 15.51
C THR A 77 -19.22 4.10 14.00
N ILE A 78 -18.99 3.02 13.23
CA ILE A 78 -19.00 3.05 11.76
C ILE A 78 -20.39 3.36 11.20
N THR A 79 -21.47 3.04 11.92
CA THR A 79 -22.85 3.34 11.50
C THR A 79 -23.14 4.84 11.36
N LYS A 80 -22.36 5.66 12.03
CA LYS A 80 -22.49 7.12 12.09
C LYS A 80 -21.64 7.83 11.03
N GLN A 81 -20.73 7.10 10.36
CA GLN A 81 -19.73 7.69 9.45
C GLN A 81 -20.29 7.82 8.03
N ASP A 82 -19.96 8.93 7.38
CA ASP A 82 -20.26 9.17 5.97
C ASP A 82 -19.11 8.75 5.06
N ILE A 83 -17.86 8.90 5.56
CA ILE A 83 -16.63 8.50 4.85
C ILE A 83 -15.74 7.74 5.82
N VAL A 84 -15.21 6.60 5.39
CA VAL A 84 -14.20 5.82 6.13
C VAL A 84 -12.97 5.68 5.26
N ILE A 85 -11.81 6.02 5.80
CA ILE A 85 -10.51 5.82 5.15
C ILE A 85 -9.72 4.81 5.97
N THR A 86 -9.26 3.73 5.32
CA THR A 86 -8.45 2.70 5.95
C THR A 86 -7.02 2.73 5.44
N THR A 87 -6.06 2.71 6.36
CA THR A 87 -4.63 2.87 6.08
C THR A 87 -3.77 1.90 6.86
N ALA A 88 -4.37 0.87 7.49
CA ALA A 88 -3.63 -0.05 8.34
C ALA A 88 -2.87 -1.08 7.50
N LEU A 89 -1.55 -1.00 7.55
CA LEU A 89 -0.64 -1.91 6.87
C LEU A 89 0.40 -2.44 7.87
N ILE A 90 0.78 -3.70 7.68
CA ILE A 90 1.87 -4.34 8.42
C ILE A 90 2.94 -4.72 7.39
N PRO A 91 4.16 -4.19 7.48
CA PRO A 91 5.20 -4.50 6.52
C PRO A 91 5.43 -6.01 6.38
N GLY A 92 5.47 -6.50 5.13
CA GLY A 92 5.73 -7.90 4.82
C GLY A 92 4.60 -8.90 5.19
N ARG A 93 3.41 -8.39 5.56
CA ARG A 93 2.24 -9.23 5.90
C ARG A 93 0.99 -8.72 5.19
N PRO A 94 -0.03 -9.58 5.00
CA PRO A 94 -1.33 -9.12 4.55
C PRO A 94 -1.91 -8.04 5.47
N ALA A 95 -2.66 -7.12 4.89
CA ALA A 95 -3.34 -6.07 5.64
C ALA A 95 -4.34 -6.67 6.65
N PRO A 96 -4.47 -6.10 7.85
CA PRO A 96 -5.45 -6.59 8.82
C PRO A 96 -6.87 -6.30 8.34
N GLY A 97 -7.78 -7.27 8.48
CA GLY A 97 -9.20 -7.07 8.24
C GLY A 97 -9.83 -6.23 9.36
N LEU A 98 -10.28 -5.03 9.05
CA LEU A 98 -10.85 -4.08 10.03
C LEU A 98 -12.35 -3.90 9.85
N ILE A 99 -12.85 -3.95 8.61
CA ILE A 99 -14.25 -3.71 8.27
C ILE A 99 -14.84 -5.00 7.70
N THR A 100 -15.77 -5.58 8.44
CA THR A 100 -16.51 -6.77 8.01
C THR A 100 -17.65 -6.41 7.06
N GLU A 101 -18.16 -7.38 6.32
CA GLU A 101 -19.39 -7.19 5.52
C GLU A 101 -20.59 -6.76 6.38
N LYS A 102 -20.70 -7.27 7.61
CA LYS A 102 -21.74 -6.86 8.57
C LYS A 102 -21.67 -5.36 8.87
N MET A 103 -20.45 -4.83 9.08
CA MET A 103 -20.24 -3.40 9.28
C MET A 103 -20.64 -2.58 8.05
N VAL A 104 -20.26 -3.02 6.85
CA VAL A 104 -20.66 -2.34 5.61
C VAL A 104 -22.19 -2.28 5.47
N LYS A 105 -22.90 -3.37 5.79
CA LYS A 105 -24.37 -3.42 5.78
C LYS A 105 -25.03 -2.45 6.77
N SER A 106 -24.33 -2.11 7.87
CA SER A 106 -24.87 -1.20 8.89
C SER A 106 -24.54 0.28 8.62
N MET A 107 -23.72 0.59 7.64
CA MET A 107 -23.40 1.98 7.26
C MET A 107 -24.58 2.66 6.58
N LYS A 108 -24.54 3.99 6.57
CA LYS A 108 -25.53 4.81 5.85
C LYS A 108 -25.48 4.53 4.36
N GLU A 109 -26.65 4.55 3.72
CA GLU A 109 -26.69 4.52 2.27
C GLU A 109 -26.00 5.77 1.69
N GLY A 110 -25.17 5.57 0.66
CA GLY A 110 -24.35 6.63 0.06
C GLY A 110 -23.01 6.85 0.76
N ALA A 111 -22.74 6.18 1.88
CA ALA A 111 -21.43 6.24 2.53
C ALA A 111 -20.30 5.72 1.62
N VAL A 112 -19.08 6.17 1.89
CA VAL A 112 -17.89 5.83 1.09
C VAL A 112 -16.82 5.21 1.97
N ILE A 113 -16.24 4.11 1.53
CA ILE A 113 -15.03 3.52 2.11
C ILE A 113 -13.88 3.68 1.11
N VAL A 114 -12.76 4.25 1.53
CA VAL A 114 -11.52 4.32 0.74
C VAL A 114 -10.49 3.40 1.40
N ASP A 115 -10.22 2.28 0.76
CA ASP A 115 -9.29 1.28 1.27
C ASP A 115 -7.91 1.44 0.61
N LEU A 116 -6.98 2.08 1.33
CA LEU A 116 -5.61 2.28 0.87
C LEU A 116 -4.71 1.03 1.06
N ALA A 117 -5.23 0.02 1.76
CA ALA A 117 -4.50 -1.22 2.02
C ALA A 117 -4.82 -2.33 1.00
N VAL A 118 -5.63 -2.05 -0.01
CA VAL A 118 -6.17 -3.06 -0.93
C VAL A 118 -5.09 -3.84 -1.70
N GLU A 119 -3.94 -3.24 -1.97
CA GLU A 119 -2.80 -3.91 -2.63
C GLU A 119 -2.23 -5.07 -1.80
N GLN A 120 -2.45 -5.05 -0.49
CA GLN A 120 -2.00 -6.08 0.44
C GLN A 120 -3.17 -6.87 1.06
N GLY A 121 -4.27 -7.00 0.33
CA GLY A 121 -5.44 -7.75 0.73
C GLY A 121 -6.59 -6.90 1.25
N GLY A 122 -6.34 -5.64 1.60
CA GLY A 122 -7.36 -4.68 2.05
C GLY A 122 -7.73 -4.76 3.53
N ASN A 123 -8.21 -3.64 4.05
CA ASN A 123 -8.76 -3.55 5.40
C ASN A 123 -10.28 -3.79 5.43
N CYS A 124 -10.97 -3.72 4.29
CA CYS A 124 -12.39 -3.98 4.16
C CYS A 124 -12.63 -5.29 3.41
N ALA A 125 -13.44 -6.17 3.98
CA ALA A 125 -13.73 -7.49 3.43
C ALA A 125 -14.39 -7.46 2.04
N LEU A 126 -15.01 -6.36 1.66
CA LEU A 126 -15.68 -6.18 0.37
C LEU A 126 -14.88 -5.33 -0.63
N SER A 127 -13.65 -4.94 -0.29
CA SER A 127 -12.76 -4.23 -1.21
C SER A 127 -12.33 -5.14 -2.37
N GLU A 128 -12.36 -4.58 -3.59
CA GLU A 128 -11.87 -5.26 -4.79
C GLU A 128 -10.68 -4.46 -5.37
N ALA A 129 -9.53 -5.09 -5.46
CA ALA A 129 -8.32 -4.47 -5.93
C ALA A 129 -8.47 -3.88 -7.36
N GLY A 130 -8.12 -2.61 -7.51
CA GLY A 130 -8.21 -1.87 -8.78
C GLY A 130 -9.62 -1.41 -9.15
N LYS A 131 -10.63 -1.61 -8.29
CA LYS A 131 -12.02 -1.30 -8.63
C LYS A 131 -12.66 -0.33 -7.64
N ILE A 132 -13.71 0.32 -8.11
CA ILE A 132 -14.69 1.02 -7.30
C ILE A 132 -15.98 0.21 -7.40
N VAL A 133 -16.45 -0.31 -6.28
CA VAL A 133 -17.64 -1.16 -6.23
C VAL A 133 -18.71 -0.56 -5.31
N LYS A 134 -19.99 -0.84 -5.59
CA LYS A 134 -21.09 -0.47 -4.71
C LYS A 134 -21.66 -1.74 -4.07
N LYS A 135 -21.59 -1.85 -2.75
CA LYS A 135 -22.10 -2.99 -1.97
C LYS A 135 -22.98 -2.48 -0.84
N HIS A 136 -24.18 -3.00 -0.70
CA HIS A 136 -25.14 -2.61 0.35
C HIS A 136 -25.38 -1.08 0.46
N GLY A 137 -25.45 -0.39 -0.68
CA GLY A 137 -25.61 1.07 -0.70
C GLY A 137 -24.32 1.87 -0.48
N VAL A 138 -23.22 1.25 -0.04
CA VAL A 138 -21.91 1.87 0.24
C VAL A 138 -21.01 1.77 -0.99
N THR A 139 -20.31 2.85 -1.30
CA THR A 139 -19.26 2.88 -2.34
C THR A 139 -17.93 2.53 -1.74
N ILE A 140 -17.26 1.49 -2.26
CA ILE A 140 -15.95 1.03 -1.77
C ILE A 140 -14.93 1.28 -2.86
N VAL A 141 -13.91 2.07 -2.53
CA VAL A 141 -12.84 2.51 -3.44
C VAL A 141 -11.59 1.72 -3.13
N GLY A 142 -11.25 0.75 -3.99
CA GLY A 142 -10.07 -0.11 -3.89
C GLY A 142 -9.03 0.22 -4.97
N ASN A 143 -8.69 1.49 -5.15
CA ASN A 143 -7.75 1.91 -6.17
C ASN A 143 -6.33 1.42 -5.88
N LEU A 144 -5.66 0.91 -6.93
CA LEU A 144 -4.23 0.57 -6.89
C LEU A 144 -3.37 1.78 -7.22
N ASN A 145 -2.12 1.74 -6.78
CA ASN A 145 -1.09 2.73 -7.08
C ASN A 145 -1.59 4.18 -6.84
N ILE A 146 -2.10 4.42 -5.64
CA ILE A 146 -2.59 5.74 -5.22
C ILE A 146 -1.55 6.86 -5.43
N PRO A 147 -0.23 6.65 -5.15
CA PRO A 147 0.78 7.69 -5.38
C PRO A 147 0.81 8.21 -6.81
N SER A 148 0.53 7.39 -7.83
CA SER A 148 0.51 7.81 -9.23
C SER A 148 -0.61 8.81 -9.56
N ARG A 149 -1.66 8.88 -8.74
CA ARG A 149 -2.77 9.83 -8.91
C ARG A 149 -2.43 11.25 -8.46
N ILE A 150 -1.37 11.39 -7.65
CA ILE A 150 -0.79 12.66 -7.20
C ILE A 150 0.71 12.68 -7.53
N ALA A 151 1.06 12.25 -8.73
CA ALA A 151 2.42 11.90 -9.15
C ALA A 151 3.46 12.98 -8.85
N ALA A 152 3.16 14.25 -9.08
CA ALA A 152 4.10 15.35 -8.83
C ALA A 152 4.52 15.43 -7.35
N SER A 153 3.56 15.39 -6.43
CA SER A 153 3.84 15.41 -4.98
C SER A 153 4.53 14.12 -4.53
N ALA A 154 4.03 12.96 -4.97
CA ALA A 154 4.59 11.68 -4.61
C ALA A 154 6.04 11.52 -5.09
N ALA A 155 6.34 11.90 -6.33
CA ALA A 155 7.70 11.85 -6.89
C ALA A 155 8.67 12.77 -6.14
N THR A 156 8.24 13.98 -5.79
CA THR A 156 9.08 14.93 -5.02
C THR A 156 9.43 14.38 -3.64
N LEU A 157 8.45 13.82 -2.93
CA LEU A 157 8.67 13.21 -1.60
C LEU A 157 9.56 11.97 -1.68
N TYR A 158 9.35 11.13 -2.69
CA TYR A 158 10.17 9.95 -2.90
C TYR A 158 11.62 10.31 -3.26
N ALA A 159 11.80 11.29 -4.16
CA ALA A 159 13.14 11.80 -4.50
C ALA A 159 13.88 12.35 -3.28
N LYS A 160 13.16 13.02 -2.36
CA LYS A 160 13.76 13.50 -1.10
C LYS A 160 14.20 12.36 -0.20
N ASN A 161 13.42 11.26 -0.11
CA ASN A 161 13.84 10.07 0.63
C ASN A 161 15.11 9.44 0.03
N LEU A 162 15.18 9.34 -1.31
CA LEU A 162 16.39 8.85 -1.99
C LEU A 162 17.59 9.75 -1.75
N GLN A 163 17.41 11.06 -1.80
CA GLN A 163 18.47 12.03 -1.48
C GLN A 163 18.97 11.86 -0.06
N ASN A 164 18.06 11.73 0.92
CA ASN A 164 18.44 11.51 2.31
C ASN A 164 19.22 10.19 2.49
N LEU A 165 18.77 9.11 1.83
CA LEU A 165 19.48 7.83 1.85
C LEU A 165 20.91 7.96 1.27
N LEU A 166 21.05 8.63 0.13
CA LEU A 166 22.36 8.87 -0.48
C LEU A 166 23.29 9.66 0.47
N GLY A 167 22.76 10.60 1.24
CA GLY A 167 23.50 11.34 2.26
C GLY A 167 24.03 10.47 3.42
N LEU A 168 23.42 9.30 3.66
CA LEU A 168 23.92 8.32 4.64
C LEU A 168 24.98 7.37 4.04
N LEU A 169 25.03 7.26 2.72
CA LEU A 169 25.89 6.29 2.04
C LEU A 169 27.13 6.92 1.40
N ILE A 170 27.13 8.23 1.22
CA ILE A 170 28.20 8.96 0.53
C ILE A 170 28.82 9.96 1.49
N ASP A 171 30.13 9.89 1.64
CA ASP A 171 30.91 10.89 2.35
C ASP A 171 30.91 12.20 1.58
N SER A 172 30.52 13.29 2.23
CA SER A 172 30.30 14.58 1.58
C SER A 172 31.60 15.29 1.20
N GLU A 173 32.73 14.95 1.82
CA GLU A 173 34.03 15.57 1.56
C GLU A 173 34.76 14.88 0.40
N SER A 174 34.80 13.55 0.44
CA SER A 174 35.48 12.75 -0.57
C SER A 174 34.63 12.40 -1.78
N GLY A 175 33.30 12.50 -1.66
CA GLY A 175 32.35 12.05 -2.69
C GLY A 175 32.37 10.54 -2.92
N THR A 176 32.94 9.77 -2.00
CA THR A 176 33.05 8.30 -2.12
C THR A 176 32.01 7.59 -1.28
N LEU A 177 31.77 6.32 -1.61
CA LEU A 177 30.86 5.47 -0.85
C LEU A 177 31.44 5.18 0.54
N ALA A 178 30.73 5.60 1.59
CA ALA A 178 31.08 5.40 3.00
C ALA A 178 29.87 4.87 3.75
N ILE A 179 29.70 3.56 3.75
CA ILE A 179 28.53 2.90 4.36
C ILE A 179 28.82 2.68 5.84
N ASP A 180 28.17 3.44 6.72
CA ASP A 180 28.10 3.12 8.14
C ASP A 180 27.14 1.95 8.36
N ARG A 181 27.70 0.80 8.72
CA ARG A 181 26.94 -0.43 8.93
C ARG A 181 26.27 -0.49 10.30
N ASP A 182 26.58 0.42 11.17
CA ASP A 182 25.99 0.51 12.51
C ASP A 182 24.79 1.46 12.55
N ASP A 183 24.62 2.27 11.53
CA ASP A 183 23.41 3.07 11.33
C ASP A 183 22.15 2.20 11.23
N GLU A 184 21.10 2.59 11.95
CA GLU A 184 19.85 1.81 12.04
C GLU A 184 19.11 1.71 10.70
N ILE A 185 19.17 2.76 9.88
CA ILE A 185 18.52 2.79 8.56
C ILE A 185 19.27 1.86 7.62
N VAL A 186 20.62 1.93 7.63
CA VAL A 186 21.46 1.05 6.81
C VAL A 186 21.26 -0.41 7.21
N LYS A 187 21.23 -0.73 8.50
CA LYS A 187 20.88 -2.08 8.98
C LYS A 187 19.50 -2.53 8.50
N GLY A 188 18.50 -1.65 8.63
CA GLY A 188 17.12 -1.95 8.29
C GLY A 188 16.86 -2.20 6.80
N ILE A 189 17.65 -1.60 5.90
CA ILE A 189 17.51 -1.77 4.44
C ILE A 189 18.48 -2.80 3.85
N THR A 190 19.51 -3.22 4.58
CA THR A 190 20.49 -4.17 4.08
C THR A 190 19.90 -5.57 4.02
N LEU A 191 19.62 -6.05 2.81
CA LEU A 191 19.05 -7.37 2.59
C LEU A 191 20.14 -8.44 2.49
N THR A 192 21.17 -8.18 1.70
CA THR A 192 22.27 -9.13 1.44
C THR A 192 23.64 -8.48 1.63
N ARG A 193 24.64 -9.27 2.05
CA ARG A 193 26.02 -8.87 2.18
C ARG A 193 26.94 -10.08 1.96
N ASP A 194 28.00 -9.89 1.18
CA ASP A 194 29.02 -10.91 0.90
C ASP A 194 28.40 -12.25 0.45
N GLY A 195 27.37 -12.17 -0.42
CA GLY A 195 26.68 -13.34 -0.97
C GLY A 195 25.73 -14.04 0.01
N LYS A 196 25.46 -13.45 1.18
CA LYS A 196 24.56 -14.01 2.20
C LYS A 196 23.39 -13.07 2.48
N VAL A 197 22.21 -13.63 2.78
CA VAL A 197 21.08 -12.86 3.31
C VAL A 197 21.38 -12.54 4.77
N VAL A 198 21.45 -11.23 5.10
CA VAL A 198 21.78 -10.75 6.45
C VAL A 198 20.59 -10.12 7.16
N HIS A 199 19.51 -9.80 6.43
CA HIS A 199 18.33 -9.21 7.03
C HIS A 199 17.59 -10.24 7.91
N GLU A 200 17.34 -9.90 9.16
CA GLU A 200 16.78 -10.81 10.18
C GLU A 200 15.49 -11.53 9.78
N GLN A 201 14.61 -10.84 9.05
CA GLN A 201 13.32 -11.40 8.60
C GLN A 201 13.49 -12.45 7.49
N PHE A 202 14.53 -12.35 6.68
CA PHE A 202 14.75 -13.19 5.51
C PHE A 202 15.82 -14.26 5.70
N ALA A 203 16.82 -14.02 6.55
CA ALA A 203 17.89 -14.98 6.86
C ALA A 203 17.32 -16.33 7.34
N LYS A 204 16.26 -16.32 8.16
CA LYS A 204 15.61 -17.55 8.66
C LYS A 204 14.82 -18.33 7.60
N ALA A 205 14.51 -17.72 6.47
CA ALA A 205 13.79 -18.38 5.36
C ALA A 205 14.74 -19.23 4.51
N ASP A 206 15.98 -18.79 4.33
CA ASP A 206 16.99 -19.53 3.54
C ASP A 206 17.43 -20.82 4.23
N GLU A 207 17.56 -20.85 5.55
CA GLU A 207 17.87 -22.07 6.31
C GLU A 207 16.81 -23.15 6.16
N LYS A 208 15.50 -22.77 6.13
CA LYS A 208 14.39 -23.73 5.92
C LYS A 208 14.31 -24.23 4.48
N THR A 209 14.78 -23.46 3.50
CA THR A 209 14.79 -23.83 2.09
C THR A 209 16.00 -24.70 1.77
N ALA A 210 17.17 -24.39 2.31
CA ALA A 210 18.38 -25.19 2.17
C ALA A 210 18.21 -26.59 2.75
N THR A 211 17.57 -26.72 3.91
CA THR A 211 17.31 -28.04 4.55
C THR A 211 16.31 -28.89 3.76
N LYS A 212 15.39 -28.31 3.00
CA LYS A 212 14.46 -29.05 2.13
C LYS A 212 15.08 -29.49 0.81
N THR A 213 16.11 -28.80 0.32
CA THR A 213 16.77 -29.14 -0.96
C THR A 213 17.80 -30.26 -0.77
N THR A 214 18.49 -30.31 0.36
CA THR A 214 19.46 -31.36 0.67
C THR A 214 18.82 -32.72 0.95
N THR A 215 17.56 -32.78 1.40
CA THR A 215 16.86 -34.04 1.66
C THR A 215 16.24 -34.66 0.40
N LYS A 216 16.12 -33.91 -0.71
CA LYS A 216 15.56 -34.45 -1.98
C LYS A 216 16.60 -34.96 -2.96
N THR A 217 17.89 -34.69 -2.76
CA THR A 217 18.97 -35.09 -3.68
C THR A 217 19.67 -36.40 -3.27
N ALA A 218 19.40 -36.95 -2.08
CA ALA A 218 20.03 -38.15 -1.56
C ALA A 218 19.30 -39.48 -1.85
N ALA A 219 18.20 -39.45 -2.62
CA ALA A 219 17.36 -40.63 -2.84
C ALA A 219 17.22 -41.09 -4.31
N LYS A 220 18.20 -40.77 -5.19
CA LYS A 220 18.20 -41.36 -6.56
C LYS A 220 19.60 -41.50 -7.12
N SER A 221 20.32 -42.52 -6.69
CA SER A 221 21.41 -43.08 -7.46
C SER A 221 21.63 -44.54 -7.08
N ALA A 222 21.02 -45.48 -7.80
CA ALA A 222 21.52 -46.81 -7.98
C ALA A 222 21.15 -47.27 -9.40
N PRO A 223 22.09 -47.85 -10.17
CA PRO A 223 21.90 -48.12 -11.58
C PRO A 223 21.38 -49.55 -11.78
N LYS A 224 20.39 -49.75 -12.67
CA LYS A 224 20.10 -51.08 -13.25
C LYS A 224 20.29 -51.01 -14.76
N LYS A 225 21.33 -51.75 -15.22
CA LYS A 225 21.58 -52.19 -16.60
C LYS A 225 20.57 -53.25 -17.06
N LYS A 226 20.15 -53.15 -18.32
CA LYS A 226 20.00 -54.17 -19.41
C LYS A 226 18.91 -53.65 -20.34
N ALA A 227 19.17 -53.39 -21.57
CA ALA A 227 19.59 -54.11 -22.74
C ALA A 227 18.41 -54.38 -23.70
N ALA A 228 18.62 -53.91 -24.95
CA ALA A 228 18.11 -54.44 -26.23
C ALA A 228 16.60 -54.32 -26.51
N ALA A 229 16.13 -54.00 -27.66
CA ALA A 229 16.57 -53.88 -29.03
C ALA A 229 15.41 -53.37 -29.92
N THR A 230 15.78 -52.59 -30.97
CA THR A 230 15.32 -52.64 -32.35
C THR A 230 13.82 -52.50 -32.72
N LYS A 231 13.46 -51.50 -33.47
CA LYS A 231 13.17 -51.47 -34.93
C LYS A 231 12.34 -50.21 -35.30
N THR A 232 12.92 -49.38 -36.16
CA THR A 232 12.50 -49.01 -37.52
C THR A 232 11.05 -48.58 -37.72
N THR A 233 10.75 -47.52 -38.31
CA THR A 233 10.99 -46.53 -39.31
C THR A 233 9.66 -45.85 -39.71
N PRO A 234 9.65 -44.96 -40.66
CA PRO A 234 8.95 -43.67 -40.49
C PRO A 234 7.77 -43.51 -41.50
N LYS A 235 6.94 -42.48 -41.29
CA LYS A 235 6.15 -41.85 -42.42
C LYS A 235 5.60 -40.53 -41.97
N LYS A 236 6.05 -39.50 -42.63
CA LYS A 236 5.59 -38.75 -43.80
C LYS A 236 4.62 -37.60 -43.45
N SER A 237 5.20 -36.44 -43.57
CA SER A 237 4.70 -35.15 -44.08
C SER A 237 3.24 -35.04 -44.52
N THR A 238 2.62 -33.93 -44.09
CA THR A 238 1.88 -33.11 -45.06
C THR A 238 1.85 -31.64 -44.61
N THR A 239 2.39 -30.85 -45.49
CA THR A 239 2.29 -29.41 -45.63
C THR A 239 0.87 -29.00 -45.97
N THR A 240 0.37 -27.89 -45.40
CA THR A 240 -0.54 -27.05 -46.16
C THR A 240 -0.34 -25.59 -45.83
N LYS A 241 -0.24 -24.83 -46.90
CA LYS A 241 0.07 -23.41 -47.07
C LYS A 241 -1.06 -22.49 -46.66
N SER A 242 -0.66 -21.31 -46.17
CA SER A 242 -0.98 -20.00 -46.74
C SER A 242 -2.44 -19.53 -46.79
N ALA A 243 -2.70 -18.42 -46.17
CA ALA A 243 -3.40 -17.32 -46.85
C ALA A 243 -3.23 -15.98 -46.11
N THR A 244 -2.54 -15.13 -46.76
CA THR A 244 -2.38 -13.68 -46.55
C THR A 244 -3.69 -12.98 -46.90
N LYS A 245 -4.17 -12.05 -46.05
CA LYS A 245 -5.11 -11.04 -46.49
C LYS A 245 -4.74 -9.66 -45.98
N LYS A 246 -4.30 -8.82 -46.92
CA LYS A 246 -4.21 -7.37 -46.89
C LYS A 246 -5.60 -6.75 -46.88
N SER A 247 -5.79 -5.66 -46.14
CA SER A 247 -6.63 -4.51 -46.56
C SER A 247 -6.29 -3.33 -45.65
N THR A 248 -5.69 -2.37 -46.15
CA THR A 248 -6.11 -1.10 -46.77
C THR A 248 -6.46 -0.01 -45.79
N THR A 249 -5.59 0.94 -45.76
CA THR A 249 -5.60 2.35 -45.33
C THR A 249 -6.91 3.09 -45.68
N LYS A 250 -7.41 3.89 -44.70
CA LYS A 250 -8.24 5.07 -45.03
C LYS A 250 -7.80 6.26 -44.20
N LYS A 251 -7.27 7.27 -44.90
CA LYS A 251 -7.05 8.65 -44.45
C LYS A 251 -8.38 9.40 -44.43
N SER A 252 -8.60 10.28 -43.44
CA SER A 252 -9.38 11.52 -43.55
C SER A 252 -8.91 12.45 -42.45
N ALA A 253 -8.30 13.48 -42.72
CA ALA A 253 -8.66 14.83 -43.10
C ALA A 253 -8.95 15.73 -41.87
N THR A 254 -8.06 16.63 -41.74
CA THR A 254 -7.89 17.84 -40.93
C THR A 254 -9.11 18.75 -40.91
N THR A 255 -9.47 19.30 -39.72
CA THR A 255 -10.16 20.60 -39.68
C THR A 255 -9.59 21.44 -38.53
N LYS A 256 -8.89 22.50 -38.94
CA LYS A 256 -8.44 23.63 -38.12
C LYS A 256 -9.67 24.47 -37.71
N LYS A 257 -9.83 24.82 -36.44
CA LYS A 257 -10.64 25.95 -36.01
C LYS A 257 -9.81 26.90 -35.18
N LYS A 258 -9.67 28.12 -35.68
CA LYS A 258 -9.12 29.31 -35.04
C LYS A 258 -9.95 29.70 -33.85
N SER A 259 -9.33 30.04 -32.74
CA SER A 259 -9.98 30.80 -31.65
C SER A 259 -9.29 32.15 -31.51
N THR A 260 -10.12 33.14 -31.53
CA THR A 260 -9.83 34.57 -31.41
C THR A 260 -9.63 34.95 -29.93
N THR A 261 -8.55 35.68 -29.75
CA THR A 261 -8.18 36.41 -28.53
C THR A 261 -9.17 37.54 -28.23
N LYS A 262 -9.61 37.68 -26.98
CA LYS A 262 -10.24 38.89 -26.48
C LYS A 262 -9.51 39.35 -25.19
N LYS A 263 -8.72 40.41 -25.32
CA LYS A 263 -8.21 41.24 -24.23
C LYS A 263 -9.36 41.95 -23.57
N THR A 264 -9.39 42.03 -22.26
CA THR A 264 -10.13 43.09 -21.53
C THR A 264 -9.27 43.60 -20.41
N ALA A 265 -9.27 44.93 -20.34
CA ALA A 265 -8.35 45.78 -19.65
C ALA A 265 -8.59 45.88 -18.15
N ALA A 266 -7.54 46.27 -17.46
CA ALA A 266 -7.45 46.63 -16.08
C ALA A 266 -8.31 47.86 -15.71
N LYS A 267 -8.86 47.87 -14.49
CA LYS A 267 -9.27 49.13 -13.81
C LYS A 267 -8.72 49.12 -12.39
N LYS A 268 -7.72 49.95 -12.21
CA LYS A 268 -7.24 50.42 -10.89
C LYS A 268 -8.34 51.24 -10.22
N THR A 269 -8.56 51.03 -8.95
CA THR A 269 -9.11 52.11 -8.10
C THR A 269 -8.39 52.11 -6.77
N THR A 270 -7.72 53.21 -6.54
CA THR A 270 -7.06 53.66 -5.34
C THR A 270 -8.08 54.48 -4.50
N THR A 271 -8.16 54.25 -3.19
CA THR A 271 -8.58 55.25 -2.19
C THR A 271 -8.16 54.72 -0.83
N ALA A 272 -7.18 55.20 -0.20
CA ALA A 272 -6.96 56.31 0.72
C ALA A 272 -7.69 56.19 2.08
N LYS A 273 -6.83 56.01 3.12
CA LYS A 273 -6.78 56.56 4.48
C LYS A 273 -8.05 57.19 5.09
N LYS A 274 -8.40 56.77 6.29
CA LYS A 274 -8.34 57.57 7.54
C LYS A 274 -8.98 56.83 8.74
N LYS A 275 -8.28 56.86 9.78
CA LYS A 275 -8.37 56.85 11.24
C LYS A 275 -8.13 55.53 11.89
#